data_83cf741037dd363b2a8b40e643bacd27
#
_entry.id   83cf741037dd363b2a8b40e643bacd27
#
_cell.length_a   1.000
_cell.length_b   1.000
_cell.length_c   1.000
_cell.angle_alpha   90.00
_cell.angle_beta   90.00
_cell.angle_gamma   90.00
#
_symmetry.space_group_name_H-M   'P 1'
#
loop_
_entity.id
_entity.type
_entity.pdbx_description
1 polymer ?
#
loop_
_entity_poly.entity_id
_entity_poly.type
_entity_poly.pdbx_seq_one_letter_code
_entity_poly.pdbx_strand_id
1 'polypeptide(L)'
;MKILITGGAGYIGSLLVPLLLEGGHKVSVVDNLLFNQTTLLPYFPDDNFSFTKGDIRDKDIMTSLVDDADMIIHLAAIVGEPACRVNIGLAREVNADASKLLNKLRGEKPLIYSSTGSNYGKVEGICTEETPANPLSVYAKTKLEAEKTFEK
;
A
#
# COMPACT_ATOMS: atom_id res chain seq x y z
N MET A 1 6.85 -10.49 -14.94
CA MET A 1 5.73 -9.55 -14.74
C MET A 1 6.29 -8.21 -14.31
N LYS A 2 5.60 -7.12 -14.63
CA LYS A 2 5.87 -5.78 -14.08
C LYS A 2 4.99 -5.58 -12.84
N ILE A 3 5.59 -5.41 -11.67
CA ILE A 3 4.88 -5.28 -10.39
C ILE A 3 5.09 -3.87 -9.85
N LEU A 4 3.98 -3.14 -9.66
CA LEU A 4 4.01 -1.86 -8.97
C LEU A 4 3.82 -2.07 -7.47
N ILE A 5 4.72 -1.52 -6.66
CA ILE A 5 4.63 -1.53 -5.20
C ILE A 5 4.48 -0.10 -4.69
N THR A 6 3.37 0.23 -4.08
CA THR A 6 3.22 1.50 -3.38
C THR A 6 3.72 1.37 -1.94
N GLY A 7 4.46 2.34 -1.44
CA GLY A 7 5.06 2.27 -0.11
C GLY A 7 6.19 1.24 -0.01
N GLY A 8 6.87 0.95 -1.13
CA GLY A 8 7.87 -0.11 -1.20
C GLY A 8 9.16 0.19 -0.45
N ALA A 9 9.44 1.45 -0.08
CA ALA A 9 10.59 1.78 0.77
C ALA A 9 10.32 1.54 2.27
N GLY A 10 9.09 1.16 2.64
CA GLY A 10 8.69 0.83 4.01
C GLY A 10 9.19 -0.54 4.48
N TYR A 11 8.79 -0.91 5.72
CA TYR A 11 9.25 -2.13 6.39
C TYR A 11 8.99 -3.41 5.57
N ILE A 12 7.75 -3.63 5.12
CA ILE A 12 7.42 -4.82 4.32
C ILE A 12 8.09 -4.75 2.94
N GLY A 13 8.02 -3.59 2.28
CA GLY A 13 8.56 -3.41 0.95
C GLY A 13 10.07 -3.63 0.86
N SER A 14 10.83 -3.23 1.89
CA SER A 14 12.28 -3.43 1.94
C SER A 14 12.72 -4.90 1.89
N LEU A 15 11.86 -5.82 2.31
CA LEU A 15 12.08 -7.26 2.22
C LEU A 15 11.45 -7.87 0.95
N LEU A 16 10.31 -7.34 0.54
CA LEU A 16 9.57 -7.88 -0.61
C LEU A 16 10.23 -7.55 -1.95
N VAL A 17 10.75 -6.32 -2.09
CA VAL A 17 11.39 -5.86 -3.34
C VAL A 17 12.52 -6.78 -3.79
N PRO A 18 13.53 -7.10 -2.94
CA PRO A 18 14.59 -8.02 -3.34
C PRO A 18 14.09 -9.41 -3.73
N LEU A 19 13.13 -9.96 -3.00
CA LEU A 19 12.58 -11.28 -3.30
C LEU A 19 11.89 -11.32 -4.67
N LEU A 20 11.20 -10.26 -5.06
CA LEU A 20 10.56 -10.16 -6.36
C LEU A 20 11.58 -9.98 -7.50
N LEU A 21 12.64 -9.21 -7.27
CA LEU A 21 13.76 -9.07 -8.23
C LEU A 21 14.48 -10.40 -8.42
N GLU A 22 14.81 -11.11 -7.34
CA GLU A 22 15.37 -12.47 -7.36
C GLU A 22 14.45 -13.47 -8.08
N GLY A 23 13.14 -13.28 -7.97
CA GLY A 23 12.12 -14.05 -8.71
C GLY A 23 12.01 -13.69 -10.20
N GLY A 24 12.86 -12.79 -10.71
CA GLY A 24 12.90 -12.39 -12.12
C GLY A 24 11.77 -11.44 -12.55
N HIS A 25 11.15 -10.75 -11.59
CA HIS A 25 10.13 -9.74 -11.88
C HIS A 25 10.75 -8.36 -12.13
N LYS A 26 10.07 -7.53 -12.93
CA LYS A 26 10.36 -6.10 -12.98
C LYS A 26 9.56 -5.42 -11.86
N VAL A 27 10.25 -4.67 -11.01
CA VAL A 27 9.66 -4.04 -9.83
C VAL A 27 9.74 -2.52 -9.94
N SER A 28 8.58 -1.88 -9.95
CA SER A 28 8.45 -0.43 -9.87
C SER A 28 7.94 -0.03 -8.50
N VAL A 29 8.63 0.85 -7.82
CA VAL A 29 8.26 1.34 -6.48
C VAL A 29 7.88 2.81 -6.54
N VAL A 30 6.76 3.17 -5.91
CA VAL A 30 6.43 4.55 -5.57
C VAL A 30 6.38 4.73 -4.06
N ASP A 31 7.12 5.72 -3.56
CA ASP A 31 7.17 6.06 -2.14
C ASP A 31 7.52 7.54 -1.97
N ASN A 32 6.90 8.21 -1.00
CA ASN A 32 7.19 9.63 -0.73
C ASN A 32 8.37 9.83 0.22
N LEU A 33 8.93 8.74 0.75
CA LEU A 33 10.03 8.72 1.72
C LEU A 33 9.74 9.54 2.98
N LEU A 34 8.53 9.44 3.50
CA LEU A 34 8.07 10.20 4.67
C LEU A 34 9.00 10.05 5.88
N PHE A 35 9.66 8.91 6.01
CA PHE A 35 10.60 8.60 7.11
C PHE A 35 12.06 8.56 6.65
N ASN A 36 12.39 9.17 5.51
CA ASN A 36 13.75 9.24 4.95
C ASN A 36 14.43 7.86 4.80
N GLN A 37 13.66 6.84 4.41
CA GLN A 37 14.18 5.48 4.23
C GLN A 37 15.18 5.42 3.06
N THR A 38 16.25 4.63 3.24
CA THR A 38 17.29 4.38 2.21
C THR A 38 17.41 2.90 1.86
N THR A 39 16.46 2.08 2.30
CA THR A 39 16.50 0.62 2.22
C THR A 39 16.61 0.07 0.81
N LEU A 40 16.16 0.81 -0.20
CA LEU A 40 16.15 0.38 -1.60
C LEU A 40 17.36 0.83 -2.41
N LEU A 41 18.27 1.62 -1.84
CA LEU A 41 19.48 2.10 -2.54
C LEU A 41 20.32 0.97 -3.19
N PRO A 42 20.51 -0.21 -2.56
CA PRO A 42 21.27 -1.29 -3.17
C PRO A 42 20.73 -1.81 -4.49
N TYR A 43 19.43 -1.58 -4.79
CA TYR A 43 18.76 -2.12 -5.97
C TYR A 43 18.72 -1.15 -7.16
N PHE A 44 19.16 0.10 -6.99
CA PHE A 44 19.19 1.09 -8.08
C PHE A 44 20.05 0.67 -9.29
N PRO A 45 21.11 -0.15 -9.15
CA PRO A 45 21.85 -0.67 -10.31
C PRO A 45 21.17 -1.80 -11.08
N ASP A 46 20.06 -2.37 -10.57
CA ASP A 46 19.33 -3.45 -11.22
C ASP A 46 18.41 -2.90 -12.33
N ASP A 47 18.59 -3.34 -13.57
CA ASP A 47 17.78 -2.93 -14.72
C ASP A 47 16.29 -3.31 -14.60
N ASN A 48 15.94 -4.23 -13.71
CA ASN A 48 14.57 -4.62 -13.41
C ASN A 48 13.96 -3.83 -12.26
N PHE A 49 14.70 -2.90 -11.65
CA PHE A 49 14.20 -2.06 -10.56
C PHE A 49 14.01 -0.62 -11.03
N SER A 50 12.89 -0.03 -10.65
CA SER A 50 12.65 1.40 -10.82
C SER A 50 12.04 2.02 -9.57
N PHE A 51 12.42 3.26 -9.28
CA PHE A 51 11.93 4.00 -8.11
C PHE A 51 11.42 5.37 -8.51
N THR A 52 10.19 5.67 -8.11
CA THR A 52 9.57 7.00 -8.26
C THR A 52 9.36 7.60 -6.87
N LYS A 53 10.04 8.70 -6.58
CA LYS A 53 9.69 9.51 -5.41
C LYS A 53 8.39 10.25 -5.69
N GLY A 54 7.30 9.84 -5.06
CA GLY A 54 5.98 10.41 -5.34
C GLY A 54 4.96 10.08 -4.26
N ASP A 55 3.86 10.82 -4.28
CA ASP A 55 2.73 10.61 -3.39
C ASP A 55 1.65 9.81 -4.11
N ILE A 56 1.09 8.78 -3.46
CA ILE A 56 0.02 7.95 -4.02
C ILE A 56 -1.30 8.71 -4.23
N ARG A 57 -1.43 9.91 -3.68
CA ARG A 57 -2.56 10.82 -3.92
C ARG A 57 -2.43 11.59 -5.24
N ASP A 58 -1.24 11.62 -5.82
CA ASP A 58 -1.00 12.27 -7.11
C ASP A 58 -1.52 11.38 -8.25
N LYS A 59 -2.61 11.84 -8.87
CA LYS A 59 -3.29 11.09 -9.91
C LYS A 59 -2.43 10.87 -11.15
N ASP A 60 -1.62 11.85 -11.54
CA ASP A 60 -0.86 11.78 -12.80
C ASP A 60 0.31 10.79 -12.64
N ILE A 61 1.03 10.85 -11.51
CA ILE A 61 2.05 9.87 -11.13
C ILE A 61 1.44 8.47 -11.11
N MET A 62 0.34 8.30 -10.38
CA MET A 62 -0.28 7.00 -10.20
C MET A 62 -0.86 6.43 -11.51
N THR A 63 -1.43 7.27 -12.38
CA THR A 63 -1.91 6.82 -13.69
C THR A 63 -0.78 6.22 -14.51
N SER A 64 0.33 6.94 -14.65
CA SER A 64 1.49 6.47 -15.42
C SER A 64 2.06 5.15 -14.89
N LEU A 65 2.19 5.02 -13.57
CA LEU A 65 2.76 3.82 -12.93
C LEU A 65 1.82 2.62 -13.02
N VAL A 66 0.53 2.84 -12.83
CA VAL A 66 -0.49 1.79 -12.92
C VAL A 66 -0.63 1.30 -14.37
N ASP A 67 -0.58 2.18 -15.36
CA ASP A 67 -0.70 1.80 -16.78
C ASP A 67 0.43 0.84 -17.20
N ASP A 68 1.66 1.05 -16.70
CA ASP A 68 2.83 0.22 -17.01
C ASP A 68 2.88 -1.10 -16.22
N ALA A 69 2.06 -1.28 -15.19
CA ALA A 69 2.08 -2.46 -14.32
C ALA A 69 1.16 -3.58 -14.80
N ASP A 70 1.58 -4.84 -14.61
CA ASP A 70 0.73 -6.04 -14.77
C ASP A 70 -0.04 -6.36 -13.47
N MET A 71 0.54 -6.01 -12.31
CA MET A 71 0.02 -6.29 -10.97
C MET A 71 0.43 -5.20 -9.99
N ILE A 72 -0.36 -5.01 -8.94
CA ILE A 72 -0.11 -3.99 -7.93
C ILE A 72 -0.04 -4.62 -6.53
N ILE A 73 0.94 -4.19 -5.73
CA ILE A 73 1.02 -4.51 -4.30
C ILE A 73 0.92 -3.19 -3.54
N HIS A 74 -0.20 -3.00 -2.84
CA HIS A 74 -0.52 -1.73 -2.18
C HIS A 74 -0.15 -1.80 -0.69
N LEU A 75 1.03 -1.24 -0.34
CA LEU A 75 1.55 -1.19 1.02
C LEU A 75 1.52 0.23 1.61
N ALA A 76 1.44 1.28 0.77
CA ALA A 76 1.49 2.66 1.23
C ALA A 76 0.34 2.98 2.19
N ALA A 77 0.67 3.40 3.39
CA ALA A 77 -0.29 3.82 4.41
C ALA A 77 0.39 4.63 5.52
N ILE A 78 -0.37 5.47 6.20
CA ILE A 78 -0.02 5.95 7.54
C ILE A 78 -0.44 4.86 8.52
N VAL A 79 0.55 4.21 9.15
CA VAL A 79 0.35 2.98 9.93
C VAL A 79 0.25 3.27 11.42
N GLY A 80 -0.77 2.67 12.04
CA GLY A 80 -0.98 2.71 13.48
C GLY A 80 -1.78 3.92 13.95
N GLU A 81 -2.52 3.71 15.04
CA GLU A 81 -3.41 4.72 15.61
C GLU A 81 -2.67 6.00 16.05
N PRO A 82 -1.49 5.94 16.70
CA PRO A 82 -0.78 7.15 17.10
C PRO A 82 -0.45 8.06 15.91
N ALA A 83 0.07 7.51 14.82
CA ALA A 83 0.42 8.28 13.63
C ALA A 83 -0.82 8.86 12.93
N CYS A 84 -1.91 8.08 12.85
CA CYS A 84 -3.17 8.55 12.26
C CYS A 84 -3.81 9.67 13.08
N ARG A 85 -3.65 9.67 14.42
CA ARG A 85 -4.18 10.73 15.29
C ARG A 85 -3.45 12.06 15.17
N VAL A 86 -2.19 12.05 14.77
CA VAL A 86 -1.43 13.31 14.54
C VAL A 86 -2.12 14.16 13.46
N ASN A 87 -2.61 13.53 12.40
CA ASN A 87 -3.39 14.21 11.35
C ASN A 87 -4.42 13.24 10.75
N ILE A 88 -5.63 13.29 11.29
CA ILE A 88 -6.74 12.41 10.87
C ILE A 88 -7.13 12.64 9.39
N GLY A 89 -7.10 13.90 8.94
CA GLY A 89 -7.38 14.23 7.54
C GLY A 89 -6.40 13.57 6.59
N LEU A 90 -5.11 13.74 6.86
CA LEU A 90 -4.04 13.12 6.08
C LEU A 90 -4.11 11.59 6.10
N ALA A 91 -4.38 11.00 7.28
CA ALA A 91 -4.54 9.55 7.40
C ALA A 91 -5.70 9.04 6.52
N ARG A 92 -6.82 9.78 6.46
CA ARG A 92 -7.94 9.43 5.59
C ARG A 92 -7.59 9.58 4.11
N GLU A 93 -6.98 10.69 3.72
CA GLU A 93 -6.56 10.92 2.34
C GLU A 93 -5.61 9.82 1.83
N VAL A 94 -4.60 9.45 2.65
CA VAL A 94 -3.60 8.45 2.27
C VAL A 94 -4.19 7.04 2.31
N ASN A 95 -4.85 6.64 3.41
CA ASN A 95 -5.25 5.24 3.60
C ASN A 95 -6.55 4.89 2.85
N ALA A 96 -7.50 5.81 2.73
CA ALA A 96 -8.81 5.53 2.14
C ALA A 96 -8.97 6.16 0.75
N ASP A 97 -8.75 7.47 0.62
CA ASP A 97 -9.08 8.16 -0.63
C ASP A 97 -8.07 7.84 -1.75
N ALA A 98 -6.76 7.73 -1.43
CA ALA A 98 -5.77 7.25 -2.39
C ALA A 98 -6.00 5.79 -2.80
N SER A 99 -6.49 4.94 -1.89
CA SER A 99 -6.90 3.57 -2.23
C SER A 99 -8.09 3.53 -3.20
N LYS A 100 -9.07 4.44 -3.05
CA LYS A 100 -10.17 4.60 -4.01
C LYS A 100 -9.68 5.04 -5.38
N LEU A 101 -8.73 5.99 -5.40
CA LEU A 101 -8.10 6.43 -6.64
C LEU A 101 -7.39 5.25 -7.32
N LEU A 102 -6.59 4.51 -6.58
CA LEU A 102 -5.87 3.34 -7.09
C LEU A 102 -6.82 2.27 -7.63
N ASN A 103 -7.92 1.96 -6.92
CA ASN A 103 -8.91 0.99 -7.40
C ASN A 103 -9.56 1.43 -8.72
N LYS A 104 -9.80 2.73 -8.87
CA LYS A 104 -10.35 3.29 -10.12
C LYS A 104 -9.35 3.21 -11.28
N LEU A 105 -8.05 3.44 -11.00
CA LEU A 105 -7.00 3.43 -12.02
C LEU A 105 -6.62 2.00 -12.45
N ARG A 106 -6.62 1.02 -11.51
CA ARG A 106 -6.16 -0.34 -11.82
C ARG A 106 -7.02 -1.10 -12.82
N GLY A 107 -8.31 -0.75 -12.94
CA GLY A 107 -9.25 -1.53 -13.75
C GLY A 107 -9.32 -2.99 -13.27
N GLU A 108 -9.08 -3.93 -14.20
CA GLU A 108 -9.06 -5.38 -13.95
C GLU A 108 -7.71 -5.92 -13.45
N LYS A 109 -6.69 -5.07 -13.30
CA LYS A 109 -5.34 -5.54 -12.89
C LYS A 109 -5.39 -6.14 -11.49
N PRO A 110 -4.73 -7.31 -11.27
CA PRO A 110 -4.62 -7.93 -9.96
C PRO A 110 -4.01 -6.99 -8.93
N LEU A 111 -4.55 -7.00 -7.72
CA LEU A 111 -4.07 -6.17 -6.61
C LEU A 111 -3.99 -7.00 -5.33
N ILE A 112 -2.85 -6.91 -4.66
CA ILE A 112 -2.68 -7.37 -3.27
C ILE A 112 -2.71 -6.14 -2.38
N TYR A 113 -3.61 -6.14 -1.40
CA TYR A 113 -3.74 -5.09 -0.40
C TYR A 113 -3.31 -5.58 0.98
N SER A 114 -2.41 -4.85 1.61
CA SER A 114 -2.04 -5.11 3.01
C SER A 114 -3.07 -4.52 3.96
N SER A 115 -4.03 -5.30 4.41
CA SER A 115 -5.02 -4.90 5.40
C SER A 115 -4.49 -4.98 6.84
N THR A 116 -5.33 -5.07 7.84
CA THR A 116 -4.93 -5.07 9.25
C THR A 116 -5.90 -5.86 10.14
N GLY A 117 -5.38 -6.63 11.08
CA GLY A 117 -6.19 -7.27 12.13
C GLY A 117 -6.94 -6.26 13.03
N SER A 118 -6.54 -4.98 13.05
CA SER A 118 -7.26 -3.94 13.79
C SER A 118 -8.68 -3.69 13.27
N ASN A 119 -9.02 -4.17 12.06
CA ASN A 119 -10.36 -4.08 11.50
C ASN A 119 -11.41 -4.83 12.34
N TYR A 120 -11.01 -5.88 13.04
CA TYR A 120 -11.91 -6.67 13.88
C TYR A 120 -12.21 -6.02 15.23
N GLY A 121 -11.40 -5.04 15.69
CA GLY A 121 -11.58 -4.34 16.96
C GLY A 121 -11.31 -5.24 18.16
N LYS A 122 -12.19 -5.17 19.17
CA LYS A 122 -12.10 -6.04 20.35
C LYS A 122 -12.89 -7.32 20.10
N VAL A 123 -12.18 -8.45 20.00
CA VAL A 123 -12.76 -9.78 19.82
C VAL A 123 -12.45 -10.64 21.03
N GLU A 124 -13.43 -11.41 21.50
CA GLU A 124 -13.25 -12.44 22.53
C GLU A 124 -13.04 -13.79 21.83
N GLY A 125 -11.87 -14.42 22.04
CA GLY A 125 -11.51 -15.69 21.43
C GLY A 125 -10.67 -15.53 20.17
N ILE A 126 -10.77 -16.50 19.24
CA ILE A 126 -10.00 -16.55 17.99
C ILE A 126 -10.71 -15.74 16.92
N CYS A 127 -9.97 -14.85 16.27
CA CYS A 127 -10.44 -14.08 15.14
C CYS A 127 -10.18 -14.85 13.83
N THR A 128 -11.17 -14.90 12.95
CA THR A 128 -11.10 -15.50 11.62
C THR A 128 -11.56 -14.49 10.58
N GLU A 129 -11.43 -14.81 9.29
CA GLU A 129 -11.88 -13.97 8.19
C GLU A 129 -13.39 -13.72 8.19
N GLU A 130 -14.17 -14.61 8.82
CA GLU A 130 -15.62 -14.48 8.96
C GLU A 130 -16.02 -13.60 10.16
N THR A 131 -15.07 -13.23 11.02
CA THR A 131 -15.34 -12.38 12.17
C THR A 131 -15.81 -11.00 11.71
N PRO A 132 -16.98 -10.50 12.18
CA PRO A 132 -17.47 -9.19 11.75
C PRO A 132 -16.49 -8.05 12.07
N ALA A 133 -16.22 -7.21 11.09
CA ALA A 133 -15.35 -6.05 11.28
C ALA A 133 -16.02 -5.01 12.20
N ASN A 134 -15.32 -4.59 13.24
CA ASN A 134 -15.74 -3.57 14.21
C ASN A 134 -14.58 -2.62 14.55
N PRO A 135 -14.09 -1.79 13.58
CA PRO A 135 -12.91 -0.96 13.78
C PRO A 135 -13.14 0.12 14.82
N LEU A 136 -12.25 0.19 15.81
CA LEU A 136 -12.34 1.15 16.91
C LEU A 136 -11.48 2.40 16.70
N SER A 137 -10.38 2.27 15.96
CA SER A 137 -9.40 3.33 15.74
C SER A 137 -9.58 4.05 14.39
N VAL A 138 -9.00 5.25 14.25
CA VAL A 138 -8.95 5.97 12.96
C VAL A 138 -8.20 5.13 11.94
N TYR A 139 -7.06 4.54 12.34
CA TYR A 139 -6.29 3.64 11.50
C TYR A 139 -7.14 2.49 10.95
N ALA A 140 -7.79 1.73 11.85
CA ALA A 140 -8.62 0.60 11.45
C ALA A 140 -9.79 1.02 10.53
N LYS A 141 -10.48 2.13 10.84
CA LYS A 141 -11.59 2.62 10.01
C LYS A 141 -11.14 2.96 8.59
N THR A 142 -10.00 3.65 8.44
CA THR A 142 -9.48 4.01 7.12
C THR A 142 -8.98 2.80 6.34
N LYS A 143 -8.37 1.81 7.02
CA LYS A 143 -7.92 0.56 6.39
C LYS A 143 -9.10 -0.32 5.95
N LEU A 144 -10.16 -0.42 6.76
CA LEU A 144 -11.37 -1.15 6.38
C LEU A 144 -12.11 -0.48 5.22
N GLU A 145 -12.14 0.86 5.17
CA GLU A 145 -12.74 1.59 4.04
C GLU A 145 -12.01 1.30 2.73
N ALA A 146 -10.68 1.21 2.77
CA ALA A 146 -9.87 0.82 1.62
C ALA A 146 -10.12 -0.64 1.20
N GLU A 147 -10.14 -1.58 2.16
CA GLU A 147 -10.43 -3.00 1.91
C GLU A 147 -11.74 -3.18 1.16
N LYS A 148 -12.83 -2.60 1.67
CA LYS A 148 -14.15 -2.62 1.02
C LYS A 148 -14.19 -1.97 -0.37
N THR A 149 -13.22 -1.12 -0.67
CA THR A 149 -13.09 -0.52 -2.01
C THR A 149 -12.55 -1.53 -3.01
N PHE A 150 -11.64 -2.42 -2.58
CA PHE A 150 -11.01 -3.42 -3.43
C PHE A 150 -11.83 -4.71 -3.59
N GLU A 151 -12.81 -4.97 -2.72
CA GLU A 151 -13.73 -6.11 -2.81
C GLU A 151 -14.80 -5.97 -3.91
N LYS A 152 -14.94 -4.78 -4.47
CA LYS A 152 -15.92 -4.45 -5.52
C LYS A 152 -15.33 -4.57 -6.91
#